data_7d3e59be9c55d5971e6e5fbec663dddf
#
_entry.id   7d3e59be9c55d5971e6e5fbec663dddf
#
_cell.length_a   1.000
_cell.length_b   1.000
_cell.length_c   1.000
_cell.angle_alpha   90.00
_cell.angle_beta   90.00
_cell.angle_gamma   90.00
#
_symmetry.space_group_name_H-M   'P 1'
#
loop_
_entity.id
_entity.type
_entity.pdbx_description
1 polymer ?
#
loop_
_entity_poly.entity_id
_entity_poly.type
_entity_poly.pdbx_seq_one_letter_code
_entity_poly.pdbx_strand_id
1 'polypeptide(L)'
;MGKYISLLLCIGLVFGENDKPLTVESLSWLTGSWEGPIGEDLLEETWLPPRAGTIVALVRSSNESGTNFVEIIIIKEINGTLELQLQLFDDSLKPINKNPHSFELTKIENNYISFKGVSAGAHKTLSYQRPEKNVFFIRFQPFEGDFVEIRLIPQK
;
A
#
# COMPACT_ATOMS: atom_id res chain seq x y z
N MET A 1 31.01 10.35 -64.50
CA MET A 1 30.23 9.20 -64.00
C MET A 1 30.33 9.16 -62.48
N GLY A 2 29.46 9.85 -61.79
CA GLY A 2 29.39 9.87 -60.33
C GLY A 2 28.34 8.87 -59.83
N LYS A 3 28.78 7.84 -59.05
CA LYS A 3 27.89 6.90 -58.40
C LYS A 3 27.44 7.50 -57.08
N TYR A 4 26.18 7.82 -56.95
CA TYR A 4 25.52 8.20 -55.71
C TYR A 4 25.22 6.92 -54.92
N ILE A 5 25.88 6.70 -53.79
CA ILE A 5 25.55 5.64 -52.83
C ILE A 5 24.49 6.21 -51.91
N SER A 6 23.25 5.72 -52.05
CA SER A 6 22.14 6.05 -51.17
C SER A 6 22.28 5.24 -49.90
N LEU A 7 22.61 5.90 -48.78
CA LEU A 7 22.67 5.30 -47.43
C LEU A 7 21.26 5.22 -46.88
N LEU A 8 20.64 4.04 -46.90
CA LEU A 8 19.35 3.80 -46.27
C LEU A 8 19.54 3.72 -44.75
N LEU A 9 19.13 4.79 -44.06
CA LEU A 9 19.12 4.84 -42.60
C LEU A 9 17.90 4.06 -42.08
N CYS A 10 18.09 2.79 -41.69
CA CYS A 10 17.07 2.03 -40.96
C CYS A 10 16.93 2.60 -39.56
N ILE A 11 15.89 3.43 -39.36
CA ILE A 11 15.46 3.84 -38.03
C ILE A 11 14.74 2.65 -37.43
N GLY A 12 15.43 1.90 -36.57
CA GLY A 12 14.83 0.86 -35.76
C GLY A 12 13.88 1.51 -34.76
N LEU A 13 12.59 1.32 -34.92
CA LEU A 13 11.58 1.59 -33.91
C LEU A 13 11.82 0.62 -32.77
N VAL A 14 12.45 1.09 -31.69
CA VAL A 14 12.47 0.41 -30.41
C VAL A 14 11.04 0.53 -29.87
N PHE A 15 10.25 -0.53 -30.03
CA PHE A 15 9.00 -0.66 -29.30
C PHE A 15 9.37 -0.85 -27.83
N GLY A 16 9.07 0.15 -27.02
CA GLY A 16 9.21 0.08 -25.57
C GLY A 16 8.45 -1.14 -25.04
N GLU A 17 9.02 -1.81 -24.05
CA GLU A 17 8.36 -2.85 -23.28
C GLU A 17 6.95 -2.38 -22.93
N ASN A 18 5.95 -3.22 -23.21
CA ASN A 18 4.57 -3.00 -22.81
C ASN A 18 4.53 -2.96 -21.27
N ASP A 19 4.60 -1.79 -20.68
CA ASP A 19 4.28 -1.57 -19.29
C ASP A 19 2.80 -1.92 -19.10
N LYS A 20 2.55 -3.17 -18.67
CA LYS A 20 1.20 -3.57 -18.27
C LYS A 20 0.75 -2.64 -17.16
N PRO A 21 -0.49 -2.12 -17.22
CA PRO A 21 -1.02 -1.32 -16.12
C PRO A 21 -0.92 -2.10 -14.81
N LEU A 22 -0.54 -1.40 -13.74
CA LEU A 22 -0.50 -1.99 -12.41
C LEU A 22 -1.91 -2.32 -11.96
N THR A 23 -2.11 -3.57 -11.52
CA THR A 23 -3.39 -4.05 -11.01
C THR A 23 -3.27 -4.50 -9.56
N VAL A 24 -4.39 -4.46 -8.83
CA VAL A 24 -4.43 -4.90 -7.43
C VAL A 24 -4.18 -6.39 -7.26
N GLU A 25 -4.31 -7.19 -8.31
CA GLU A 25 -3.99 -8.62 -8.31
C GLU A 25 -2.52 -8.87 -7.94
N SER A 26 -1.62 -7.94 -8.30
CA SER A 26 -0.20 -8.00 -7.90
C SER A 26 0.00 -7.87 -6.39
N LEU A 27 -1.03 -7.42 -5.66
CA LEU A 27 -1.04 -7.25 -4.21
C LEU A 27 -1.72 -8.42 -3.47
N SER A 28 -2.07 -9.51 -4.14
CA SER A 28 -2.70 -10.69 -3.53
C SER A 28 -1.91 -11.26 -2.33
N TRP A 29 -0.62 -11.01 -2.26
CA TRP A 29 0.25 -11.38 -1.16
C TRP A 29 -0.07 -10.66 0.18
N LEU A 30 -0.81 -9.53 0.16
CA LEU A 30 -1.32 -8.86 1.35
C LEU A 30 -2.39 -9.69 2.05
N THR A 31 -3.18 -10.47 1.29
CA THR A 31 -4.36 -11.21 1.76
C THR A 31 -4.05 -12.08 2.99
N GLY A 32 -4.90 -11.98 3.99
CA GLY A 32 -4.81 -12.74 5.23
C GLY A 32 -5.11 -11.90 6.45
N SER A 33 -5.09 -12.55 7.63
CA SER A 33 -5.27 -11.91 8.92
C SER A 33 -3.97 -11.96 9.70
N TRP A 34 -3.57 -10.81 10.21
CA TRP A 34 -2.28 -10.55 10.84
C TRP A 34 -2.47 -9.90 12.19
N GLU A 35 -1.61 -10.20 13.17
CA GLU A 35 -1.63 -9.55 14.47
C GLU A 35 -0.21 -9.36 15.03
N GLY A 36 -0.04 -8.34 15.86
CA GLY A 36 1.22 -8.06 16.55
C GLY A 36 1.17 -6.82 17.42
N PRO A 37 2.20 -6.62 18.27
CA PRO A 37 2.23 -5.49 19.18
C PRO A 37 2.53 -4.17 18.46
N ILE A 38 1.88 -3.10 18.91
CA ILE A 38 2.21 -1.70 18.61
C ILE A 38 2.28 -0.95 19.94
N GLY A 39 3.51 -0.74 20.47
CA GLY A 39 3.68 -0.27 21.84
C GLY A 39 3.08 -1.25 22.86
N GLU A 40 2.14 -0.78 23.66
CA GLU A 40 1.41 -1.60 24.67
C GLU A 40 0.10 -2.19 24.11
N ASP A 41 -0.26 -1.83 22.86
CA ASP A 41 -1.50 -2.27 22.22
C ASP A 41 -1.27 -3.49 21.33
N LEU A 42 -2.37 -4.19 21.00
CA LEU A 42 -2.43 -5.20 19.95
C LEU A 42 -3.01 -4.57 18.69
N LEU A 43 -2.28 -4.71 17.58
CA LEU A 43 -2.78 -4.40 16.24
C LEU A 43 -3.21 -5.68 15.54
N GLU A 44 -4.40 -5.67 14.99
CA GLU A 44 -4.94 -6.71 14.11
C GLU A 44 -5.25 -6.08 12.75
N GLU A 45 -4.87 -6.77 11.67
CA GLU A 45 -5.08 -6.27 10.29
C GLU A 45 -5.50 -7.42 9.39
N THR A 46 -6.67 -7.32 8.77
CA THR A 46 -7.20 -8.34 7.86
C THR A 46 -7.41 -7.77 6.47
N TRP A 47 -6.71 -8.34 5.48
CA TRP A 47 -6.82 -8.01 4.06
C TRP A 47 -7.72 -9.01 3.34
N LEU A 48 -8.76 -8.51 2.66
CA LEU A 48 -9.58 -9.29 1.74
C LEU A 48 -8.79 -9.58 0.44
N PRO A 49 -9.10 -10.67 -0.28
CA PRO A 49 -8.53 -10.87 -1.62
C PRO A 49 -8.88 -9.74 -2.58
N PRO A 50 -7.99 -9.40 -3.53
CA PRO A 50 -8.27 -8.41 -4.57
C PRO A 50 -9.54 -8.76 -5.32
N ARG A 51 -10.36 -7.75 -5.62
CA ARG A 51 -11.58 -7.89 -6.42
C ARG A 51 -12.00 -6.56 -7.04
N ALA A 52 -12.40 -6.59 -8.33
CA ALA A 52 -12.98 -5.45 -9.03
C ALA A 52 -12.13 -4.16 -8.93
N GLY A 53 -10.81 -4.29 -9.13
CA GLY A 53 -9.86 -3.17 -9.11
C GLY A 53 -9.58 -2.58 -7.72
N THR A 54 -9.93 -3.32 -6.64
CA THR A 54 -9.66 -2.90 -5.26
C THR A 54 -9.13 -4.04 -4.40
N ILE A 55 -8.33 -3.68 -3.37
CA ILE A 55 -8.02 -4.54 -2.23
C ILE A 55 -8.27 -3.75 -0.95
N VAL A 56 -8.88 -4.38 0.05
CA VAL A 56 -9.42 -3.71 1.25
C VAL A 56 -8.90 -4.39 2.49
N ALA A 57 -8.56 -3.59 3.52
CA ALA A 57 -8.26 -4.08 4.85
C ALA A 57 -9.12 -3.45 5.92
N LEU A 58 -9.35 -4.21 6.98
CA LEU A 58 -9.86 -3.77 8.26
C LEU A 58 -8.75 -3.89 9.29
N VAL A 59 -8.49 -2.81 10.02
CA VAL A 59 -7.49 -2.74 11.09
C VAL A 59 -8.20 -2.43 12.42
N ARG A 60 -7.73 -3.03 13.52
CA ARG A 60 -8.15 -2.70 14.88
C ARG A 60 -6.91 -2.56 15.77
N SER A 61 -6.86 -1.50 16.55
CA SER A 61 -5.92 -1.36 17.67
C SER A 61 -6.71 -1.43 18.97
N SER A 62 -6.27 -2.29 19.90
CA SER A 62 -6.93 -2.51 21.17
C SER A 62 -5.94 -2.86 22.29
N ASN A 63 -6.37 -2.67 23.54
CA ASN A 63 -5.67 -3.08 24.75
C ASN A 63 -6.69 -3.55 25.81
N GLU A 64 -6.26 -3.77 27.04
CA GLU A 64 -7.13 -4.19 28.15
C GLU A 64 -8.25 -3.18 28.46
N SER A 65 -8.09 -1.90 28.11
CA SER A 65 -9.08 -0.83 28.33
C SER A 65 -10.12 -0.76 27.23
N GLY A 66 -9.92 -1.42 26.06
CA GLY A 66 -10.86 -1.45 24.95
C GLY A 66 -10.22 -1.20 23.58
N THR A 67 -11.05 -0.81 22.63
CA THR A 67 -10.62 -0.47 21.25
C THR A 67 -10.16 0.98 21.20
N ASN A 68 -8.92 1.19 20.74
CA ASN A 68 -8.37 2.54 20.55
C ASN A 68 -8.86 3.15 19.22
N PHE A 69 -8.82 2.36 18.15
CA PHE A 69 -9.36 2.76 16.85
C PHE A 69 -9.67 1.54 15.98
N VAL A 70 -10.50 1.79 14.98
CA VAL A 70 -10.72 0.92 13.82
C VAL A 70 -10.32 1.71 12.58
N GLU A 71 -9.66 1.06 11.61
CA GLU A 71 -9.26 1.69 10.37
C GLU A 71 -9.72 0.86 9.17
N ILE A 72 -10.20 1.53 8.13
CA ILE A 72 -10.50 0.93 6.83
C ILE A 72 -9.47 1.45 5.84
N ILE A 73 -8.82 0.52 5.14
CA ILE A 73 -7.84 0.81 4.09
C ILE A 73 -8.37 0.29 2.76
N ILE A 74 -8.24 1.11 1.71
CA ILE A 74 -8.55 0.71 0.33
C ILE A 74 -7.35 1.06 -0.54
N ILE A 75 -6.82 0.07 -1.28
CA ILE A 75 -5.92 0.31 -2.41
C ILE A 75 -6.74 0.05 -3.68
N LYS A 76 -6.73 1.00 -4.60
CA LYS A 76 -7.52 0.95 -5.84
C LYS A 76 -6.68 1.29 -7.06
N GLU A 77 -7.09 0.72 -8.18
CA GLU A 77 -6.54 1.07 -9.49
C GLU A 77 -7.08 2.45 -9.93
N ILE A 78 -6.18 3.33 -10.32
CA ILE A 78 -6.51 4.65 -10.84
C ILE A 78 -5.48 5.10 -11.88
N ASN A 79 -5.95 5.46 -13.08
CA ASN A 79 -5.09 6.01 -14.14
C ASN A 79 -3.81 5.20 -14.43
N GLY A 80 -3.89 3.86 -14.38
CA GLY A 80 -2.77 2.95 -14.65
C GLY A 80 -1.77 2.79 -13.51
N THR A 81 -2.07 3.35 -12.33
CA THR A 81 -1.30 3.21 -11.08
C THR A 81 -2.21 2.77 -9.93
N LEU A 82 -1.69 2.79 -8.69
CA LEU A 82 -2.42 2.45 -7.48
C LEU A 82 -2.44 3.64 -6.52
N GLU A 83 -3.59 3.87 -5.90
CA GLU A 83 -3.79 4.84 -4.83
C GLU A 83 -4.24 4.12 -3.58
N LEU A 84 -3.70 4.50 -2.41
CA LEU A 84 -4.18 4.04 -1.11
C LEU A 84 -4.95 5.17 -0.42
N GLN A 85 -6.09 4.81 0.15
CA GLN A 85 -6.85 5.67 1.06
C GLN A 85 -7.11 4.92 2.36
N LEU A 86 -7.08 5.63 3.48
CA LEU A 86 -7.44 5.08 4.78
C LEU A 86 -8.25 6.07 5.61
N GLN A 87 -9.16 5.53 6.42
CA GLN A 87 -10.00 6.29 7.33
C GLN A 87 -10.00 5.60 8.70
N LEU A 88 -9.66 6.39 9.74
CA LEU A 88 -9.74 5.94 11.13
C LEU A 88 -11.09 6.32 11.76
N PHE A 89 -11.56 5.46 12.64
CA PHE A 89 -12.79 5.62 13.41
C PHE A 89 -12.52 5.30 14.88
N ASP A 90 -13.24 5.96 15.78
CA ASP A 90 -13.33 5.56 17.17
C ASP A 90 -14.21 4.30 17.35
N ASP A 91 -14.35 3.80 18.56
CA ASP A 91 -15.15 2.62 18.92
C ASP A 91 -16.67 2.82 18.72
N SER A 92 -17.10 4.07 18.49
CA SER A 92 -18.48 4.44 18.17
C SER A 92 -18.72 4.68 16.68
N LEU A 93 -17.75 4.31 15.82
CA LEU A 93 -17.74 4.52 14.36
C LEU A 93 -17.78 6.00 13.94
N LYS A 94 -17.31 6.91 14.79
CA LYS A 94 -17.12 8.30 14.40
C LYS A 94 -15.74 8.45 13.75
N PRO A 95 -15.66 9.10 12.57
CA PRO A 95 -14.37 9.38 11.96
C PRO A 95 -13.48 10.21 12.88
N ILE A 96 -12.25 9.75 13.12
CA ILE A 96 -11.25 10.48 13.91
C ILE A 96 -10.70 11.65 13.09
N ASN A 97 -10.43 11.44 11.81
CA ASN A 97 -10.01 12.47 10.86
C ASN A 97 -11.19 12.87 9.95
N LYS A 98 -11.30 14.14 9.62
CA LYS A 98 -12.43 14.71 8.86
C LYS A 98 -12.59 14.07 7.47
N ASN A 99 -11.48 13.81 6.79
CA ASN A 99 -11.44 13.20 5.45
C ASN A 99 -10.49 12.01 5.47
N PRO A 100 -10.68 11.02 4.60
CA PRO A 100 -9.69 9.95 4.42
C PRO A 100 -8.31 10.52 4.11
N HIS A 101 -7.29 9.87 4.63
CA HIS A 101 -5.92 10.14 4.23
C HIS A 101 -5.65 9.46 2.89
N SER A 102 -5.00 10.18 1.97
CA SER A 102 -4.67 9.69 0.63
C SER A 102 -3.17 9.59 0.43
N PHE A 103 -2.76 8.55 -0.30
CA PHE A 103 -1.36 8.22 -0.55
C PHE A 103 -1.17 7.81 -2.00
N GLU A 104 -0.09 8.29 -2.61
CA GLU A 104 0.35 7.91 -3.96
C GLU A 104 1.40 6.81 -3.90
N LEU A 105 1.32 5.86 -4.82
CA LEU A 105 2.33 4.81 -4.99
C LEU A 105 3.71 5.41 -5.28
N THR A 106 4.73 4.93 -4.56
CA THR A 106 6.13 5.30 -4.79
C THR A 106 6.98 4.14 -5.27
N LYS A 107 6.67 2.93 -4.82
CA LYS A 107 7.43 1.72 -5.20
C LYS A 107 6.57 0.47 -5.06
N ILE A 108 6.74 -0.46 -5.99
CA ILE A 108 6.21 -1.82 -5.92
C ILE A 108 7.28 -2.81 -6.34
N GLU A 109 7.46 -3.85 -5.55
CA GLU A 109 8.40 -4.96 -5.80
C GLU A 109 7.74 -6.26 -5.36
N ASN A 110 8.47 -7.38 -5.48
CA ASN A 110 7.95 -8.66 -5.00
C ASN A 110 7.70 -8.61 -3.48
N ASN A 111 6.43 -8.79 -3.08
CA ASN A 111 5.99 -8.75 -1.68
C ASN A 111 6.34 -7.44 -0.91
N TYR A 112 6.45 -6.34 -1.63
CA TYR A 112 6.69 -5.01 -1.07
C TYR A 112 5.93 -3.94 -1.86
N ILE A 113 5.30 -3.01 -1.13
CA ILE A 113 4.69 -1.81 -1.70
C ILE A 113 4.90 -0.63 -0.77
N SER A 114 5.17 0.54 -1.32
CA SER A 114 5.28 1.78 -0.55
C SER A 114 4.56 2.95 -1.20
N PHE A 115 4.13 3.86 -0.35
CA PHE A 115 3.35 5.04 -0.70
C PHE A 115 3.91 6.28 0.01
N LYS A 116 3.64 7.46 -0.54
CA LYS A 116 3.82 8.75 0.13
C LYS A 116 2.47 9.39 0.39
N GLY A 117 2.29 10.01 1.55
CA GLY A 117 1.10 10.78 1.87
C GLY A 117 0.99 12.05 1.05
N VAL A 118 -0.23 12.33 0.53
CA VAL A 118 -0.53 13.50 -0.29
C VAL A 118 -1.65 14.36 0.27
N SER A 119 -2.41 13.86 1.26
CA SER A 119 -3.41 14.64 1.98
C SER A 119 -2.88 15.21 3.29
N ALA A 120 -3.51 16.28 3.78
CA ALA A 120 -3.15 16.89 5.05
C ALA A 120 -3.31 15.89 6.21
N GLY A 121 -2.32 15.80 7.10
CA GLY A 121 -2.30 14.91 8.26
C GLY A 121 -1.99 13.44 7.96
N ALA A 122 -1.84 13.05 6.70
CA ALA A 122 -1.39 11.71 6.35
C ALA A 122 0.05 11.47 6.83
N HIS A 123 0.41 10.21 7.10
CA HIS A 123 1.82 9.84 7.28
C HIS A 123 2.64 10.26 6.06
N LYS A 124 3.89 10.64 6.26
CA LYS A 124 4.79 11.00 5.15
C LYS A 124 5.01 9.82 4.21
N THR A 125 5.19 8.64 4.79
CA THR A 125 5.33 7.38 4.05
C THR A 125 4.56 6.27 4.75
N LEU A 126 4.11 5.27 3.98
CA LEU A 126 3.49 4.04 4.45
C LEU A 126 3.95 2.90 3.54
N SER A 127 4.35 1.78 4.11
CA SER A 127 4.75 0.62 3.32
C SER A 127 4.35 -0.68 3.99
N TYR A 128 4.14 -1.69 3.15
CA TYR A 128 3.85 -3.06 3.53
C TYR A 128 4.89 -3.99 2.93
N GLN A 129 5.27 -5.01 3.67
CA GLN A 129 6.22 -6.03 3.21
C GLN A 129 5.89 -7.38 3.82
N ARG A 130 5.93 -8.44 3.01
CA ARG A 130 5.82 -9.82 3.45
C ARG A 130 7.06 -10.60 3.00
N PRO A 131 8.19 -10.50 3.73
CA PRO A 131 9.44 -11.14 3.33
C PRO A 131 9.36 -12.67 3.42
N GLU A 132 8.50 -13.20 4.31
CA GLU A 132 8.30 -14.62 4.58
C GLU A 132 6.82 -14.93 4.76
N LYS A 133 6.44 -16.22 4.65
CA LYS A 133 5.06 -16.67 4.76
C LYS A 133 4.35 -16.19 6.04
N ASN A 134 5.08 -16.17 7.16
CA ASN A 134 4.53 -15.90 8.49
C ASN A 134 5.04 -14.59 9.10
N VAL A 135 5.56 -13.67 8.27
CA VAL A 135 6.07 -12.37 8.71
C VAL A 135 5.51 -11.29 7.82
N PHE A 136 4.90 -10.30 8.42
CA PHE A 136 4.35 -9.14 7.75
C PHE A 136 4.82 -7.86 8.46
N PHE A 137 5.31 -6.89 7.70
CA PHE A 137 5.76 -5.61 8.23
C PHE A 137 4.86 -4.49 7.71
N ILE A 138 4.48 -3.61 8.63
CA ILE A 138 3.93 -2.29 8.34
C ILE A 138 4.99 -1.29 8.77
N ARG A 139 5.34 -0.33 7.91
CA ARG A 139 6.28 0.73 8.25
C ARG A 139 5.71 2.06 7.82
N PHE A 140 5.80 3.05 8.68
CA PHE A 140 5.37 4.39 8.33
C PHE A 140 6.21 5.46 9.04
N GLN A 141 6.32 6.61 8.38
CA GLN A 141 6.85 7.83 8.97
C GLN A 141 5.67 8.74 9.29
N PRO A 142 5.35 8.98 10.56
CA PRO A 142 4.31 9.94 10.92
C PRO A 142 4.60 11.33 10.37
N PHE A 143 3.58 12.20 10.32
CA PHE A 143 3.79 13.61 9.99
C PHE A 143 4.74 14.27 10.98
N GLU A 144 4.59 13.94 12.28
CA GLU A 144 5.50 14.30 13.36
C GLU A 144 5.89 13.04 14.14
N GLY A 145 7.13 12.99 14.65
CA GLY A 145 7.64 11.86 15.41
C GLY A 145 8.56 10.93 14.62
N ASP A 146 8.95 9.84 15.28
CA ASP A 146 9.91 8.88 14.75
C ASP A 146 9.29 7.88 13.80
N PHE A 147 10.15 7.25 12.98
CA PHE A 147 9.77 6.14 12.12
C PHE A 147 9.24 4.95 12.95
N VAL A 148 8.17 4.35 12.49
CA VAL A 148 7.52 3.20 13.14
C VAL A 148 7.62 1.98 12.26
N GLU A 149 8.04 0.86 12.85
CA GLU A 149 7.98 -0.47 12.25
C GLU A 149 7.14 -1.39 13.15
N ILE A 150 6.15 -2.04 12.56
CA ILE A 150 5.29 -3.02 13.23
C ILE A 150 5.52 -4.37 12.55
N ARG A 151 5.85 -5.38 13.35
CA ARG A 151 5.97 -6.76 12.89
C ARG A 151 4.73 -7.55 13.30
N LEU A 152 4.03 -8.08 12.31
CA LEU A 152 2.86 -8.91 12.50
C LEU A 152 3.15 -10.37 12.13
N ILE A 153 2.40 -11.27 12.73
CA ILE A 153 2.36 -12.71 12.43
C ILE A 153 0.93 -13.10 12.03
N PRO A 154 0.73 -14.25 11.36
CA PRO A 154 -0.62 -14.74 11.08
C PRO A 154 -1.44 -14.89 12.35
N GLN A 155 -2.66 -14.38 12.33
CA GLN A 155 -3.64 -14.57 13.38
C GLN A 155 -4.02 -16.05 13.48
N LYS A 156 -4.15 -16.59 14.69
CA LYS A 156 -4.46 -18.01 14.96
C LYS A 156 -5.95 -18.31 14.85
#